data_662cd5d306487a6e9ca9951357b052c8
#
_entry.id   662cd5d306487a6e9ca9951357b052c8
#
_cell.length_a   1.000
_cell.length_b   1.000
_cell.length_c   1.000
_cell.angle_alpha   90.00
_cell.angle_beta   90.00
_cell.angle_gamma   90.00
#
_symmetry.space_group_name_H-M   'P 1'
#
loop_
_entity.id
_entity.type
_entity.pdbx_description
1 polymer ?
#
loop_
_entity_poly.entity_id
_entity_poly.type
_entity_poly.pdbx_seq_one_letter_code
_entity_poly.pdbx_strand_id
1 'polypeptide(L)'
;MKMTLLSCATIAMLTACTSAPKTEYVINGTAEGFEDGTTVILLDPANRDTMATTQLANGTFSFNGQADSVKAVYAMIDRRHAAQVFIEPGTIAADLTEGKVTGTPLNDEQAAFGEKASAIFDDDNATEAEYVALLKEYYERNKDNALGANIWNDLAYELSYDEMSAMLETAQQAIKDNPRNAKLLKAKQAEKNTAAGQKFVDFAAKTVDIKNAKKDGLDTTLGAIVAQGKPVVVDFWASWCGPCRNEIKEFLSVYGPEYKGKVNFVGVAVWENSVEDTKKAMAELPISWPIIFAGGRGEGPTEEYGIMGIPHIMLIGADGVIKARGIRGPKIKEAIEAELAK
;
A
#
# COMPACT_ATOMS: atom_id res chain seq x y z
N MET A 1 35.16 -88.19 11.90
CA MET A 1 34.19 -87.59 10.93
C MET A 1 33.38 -86.54 11.66
N LYS A 2 33.76 -85.31 11.50
CA LYS A 2 33.02 -84.18 12.09
C LYS A 2 32.39 -83.42 10.95
N MET A 3 31.05 -83.39 10.93
CA MET A 3 30.25 -82.62 10.01
C MET A 3 30.10 -81.21 10.56
N THR A 4 30.59 -80.24 9.81
CA THR A 4 30.38 -78.80 10.10
C THR A 4 29.16 -78.32 9.35
N LEU A 5 28.12 -77.84 10.08
CA LEU A 5 26.96 -77.22 9.54
C LEU A 5 27.26 -75.72 9.24
N LEU A 6 27.13 -75.38 7.97
CA LEU A 6 27.19 -73.99 7.51
C LEU A 6 25.80 -73.36 7.67
N SER A 7 25.69 -72.36 8.57
CA SER A 7 24.47 -71.57 8.73
C SER A 7 24.53 -70.42 7.72
N CYS A 8 23.59 -70.40 6.77
CA CYS A 8 23.36 -69.31 5.83
C CYS A 8 22.44 -68.29 6.51
N ALA A 9 22.97 -67.12 6.97
CA ALA A 9 22.19 -65.99 7.42
C ALA A 9 21.77 -65.15 6.20
N THR A 10 20.49 -65.23 5.86
CA THR A 10 19.87 -64.34 4.86
C THR A 10 19.65 -62.99 5.50
N ILE A 11 20.46 -61.99 5.09
CA ILE A 11 20.21 -60.58 5.41
C ILE A 11 19.10 -60.07 4.48
N ALA A 12 17.90 -59.90 5.04
CA ALA A 12 16.83 -59.20 4.36
C ALA A 12 17.15 -57.68 4.35
N MET A 13 17.59 -57.17 3.20
CA MET A 13 17.64 -55.72 2.97
C MET A 13 16.21 -55.18 2.86
N LEU A 14 15.74 -54.51 3.91
CA LEU A 14 14.60 -53.61 3.86
C LEU A 14 15.00 -52.39 3.02
N THR A 15 14.66 -52.41 1.73
CA THR A 15 14.66 -51.19 0.90
C THR A 15 13.50 -50.32 1.38
N ALA A 16 13.79 -49.35 2.25
CA ALA A 16 12.90 -48.26 2.50
C ALA A 16 12.79 -47.45 1.19
N CYS A 17 11.71 -47.63 0.46
CA CYS A 17 11.32 -46.71 -0.60
C CYS A 17 10.96 -45.37 0.08
N THR A 18 11.94 -44.50 0.26
CA THR A 18 11.70 -43.10 0.46
C THR A 18 11.22 -42.57 -0.89
N SER A 19 9.89 -42.46 -1.07
CA SER A 19 9.32 -41.70 -2.17
C SER A 19 9.88 -40.28 -2.07
N ALA A 20 10.58 -39.83 -3.12
CA ALA A 20 10.96 -38.41 -3.20
C ALA A 20 9.71 -37.53 -2.96
N PRO A 21 9.82 -36.40 -2.27
CA PRO A 21 8.68 -35.53 -2.08
C PRO A 21 8.11 -35.19 -3.45
N LYS A 22 6.80 -35.38 -3.63
CA LYS A 22 6.12 -34.99 -4.86
C LYS A 22 6.27 -33.46 -5.01
N THR A 23 6.95 -33.02 -6.05
CA THR A 23 7.17 -31.61 -6.38
C THR A 23 6.16 -31.12 -7.42
N GLU A 24 5.27 -31.97 -7.91
CA GLU A 24 4.30 -31.69 -8.95
C GLU A 24 3.10 -30.91 -8.39
N TYR A 25 2.66 -29.89 -9.13
CA TYR A 25 1.40 -29.22 -8.88
C TYR A 25 0.44 -29.35 -10.07
N VAL A 26 -0.86 -29.32 -9.77
CA VAL A 26 -1.93 -29.17 -10.75
C VAL A 26 -2.84 -28.07 -10.28
N ILE A 27 -3.07 -27.04 -11.10
CA ILE A 27 -4.08 -26.02 -10.88
C ILE A 27 -5.29 -26.41 -11.73
N ASN A 28 -6.42 -26.68 -11.10
CA ASN A 28 -7.72 -26.85 -11.76
C ASN A 28 -8.54 -25.62 -11.46
N GLY A 29 -8.96 -24.92 -12.50
CA GLY A 29 -9.65 -23.65 -12.32
C GLY A 29 -10.98 -23.57 -13.04
N THR A 30 -11.80 -22.63 -12.57
CA THR A 30 -13.10 -22.25 -13.15
C THR A 30 -13.11 -20.76 -13.46
N ALA A 31 -13.87 -20.38 -14.49
CA ALA A 31 -14.20 -18.99 -14.81
C ALA A 31 -15.57 -18.95 -15.49
N GLU A 32 -16.56 -18.41 -14.79
CA GLU A 32 -17.91 -18.29 -15.32
C GLU A 32 -18.07 -17.07 -16.22
N GLY A 33 -18.96 -17.16 -17.21
CA GLY A 33 -19.30 -16.03 -18.08
C GLY A 33 -18.35 -15.79 -19.25
N PHE A 34 -17.38 -16.67 -19.47
CA PHE A 34 -16.44 -16.60 -20.59
C PHE A 34 -16.69 -17.70 -21.62
N GLU A 35 -16.40 -17.39 -22.89
CA GLU A 35 -16.51 -18.33 -23.98
C GLU A 35 -15.34 -19.34 -24.00
N ASP A 36 -15.63 -20.53 -24.53
CA ASP A 36 -14.58 -21.53 -24.79
C ASP A 36 -13.52 -20.95 -25.74
N GLY A 37 -12.25 -21.28 -25.47
CA GLY A 37 -11.12 -20.71 -26.18
C GLY A 37 -10.59 -19.39 -25.60
N THR A 38 -11.26 -18.83 -24.57
CA THR A 38 -10.69 -17.68 -23.83
C THR A 38 -9.35 -18.07 -23.20
N THR A 39 -8.34 -17.24 -23.43
CA THR A 39 -6.98 -17.50 -22.91
C THR A 39 -6.92 -17.18 -21.42
N VAL A 40 -6.46 -18.15 -20.63
CA VAL A 40 -6.07 -17.97 -19.23
C VAL A 40 -4.54 -17.97 -19.16
N ILE A 41 -3.96 -17.02 -18.47
CA ILE A 41 -2.50 -16.90 -18.27
C ILE A 41 -2.13 -17.17 -16.82
N LEU A 42 -0.94 -17.73 -16.62
CA LEU A 42 -0.26 -17.80 -15.33
C LEU A 42 0.88 -16.78 -15.36
N LEU A 43 0.75 -15.72 -14.54
CA LEU A 43 1.61 -14.53 -14.55
C LEU A 43 2.50 -14.50 -13.30
N ASP A 44 3.81 -14.31 -13.47
CA ASP A 44 4.72 -13.96 -12.36
C ASP A 44 4.66 -12.45 -12.11
N PRO A 45 4.18 -12.00 -10.94
CA PRO A 45 4.08 -10.57 -10.64
C PRO A 45 5.42 -9.87 -10.47
N ALA A 46 6.51 -10.59 -10.19
CA ALA A 46 7.82 -10.00 -9.90
C ALA A 46 8.45 -9.38 -11.15
N ASN A 47 8.30 -10.03 -12.30
CA ASN A 47 8.86 -9.58 -13.59
C ASN A 47 7.78 -9.31 -14.65
N ARG A 48 6.51 -9.63 -14.35
CA ARG A 48 5.35 -9.57 -15.26
C ARG A 48 5.45 -10.54 -16.44
N ASP A 49 6.21 -11.63 -16.30
CA ASP A 49 6.33 -12.64 -17.32
C ASP A 49 5.14 -13.61 -17.30
N THR A 50 4.65 -13.97 -18.48
CA THR A 50 3.69 -15.05 -18.63
C THR A 50 4.44 -16.38 -18.54
N MET A 51 4.21 -17.12 -17.45
CA MET A 51 4.84 -18.41 -17.19
C MET A 51 4.22 -19.53 -18.04
N ALA A 52 2.90 -19.50 -18.20
CA ALA A 52 2.15 -20.48 -18.97
C ALA A 52 0.82 -19.87 -19.48
N THR A 53 0.26 -20.49 -20.51
CA THR A 53 -1.06 -20.17 -21.04
C THR A 53 -1.86 -21.44 -21.25
N THR A 54 -3.17 -21.37 -21.06
CA THR A 54 -4.13 -22.42 -21.41
C THR A 54 -5.40 -21.78 -21.96
N GLN A 55 -6.32 -22.58 -22.46
CA GLN A 55 -7.62 -22.09 -22.94
C GLN A 55 -8.73 -22.64 -22.07
N LEU A 56 -9.76 -21.83 -21.88
CA LEU A 56 -10.98 -22.22 -21.20
C LEU A 56 -11.74 -23.23 -22.07
N ALA A 57 -12.25 -24.29 -21.46
CA ALA A 57 -13.12 -25.27 -22.09
C ALA A 57 -14.22 -25.67 -21.12
N ASN A 58 -15.49 -25.49 -21.52
CA ASN A 58 -16.65 -25.68 -20.65
C ASN A 58 -16.54 -24.96 -19.28
N GLY A 59 -16.08 -23.71 -19.29
CA GLY A 59 -15.90 -22.91 -18.09
C GLY A 59 -14.75 -23.35 -17.18
N THR A 60 -13.88 -24.28 -17.63
CA THR A 60 -12.75 -24.81 -16.83
C THR A 60 -11.42 -24.64 -17.54
N PHE A 61 -10.33 -24.60 -16.75
CA PHE A 61 -8.96 -24.59 -17.24
C PHE A 61 -8.04 -25.41 -16.34
N SER A 62 -6.84 -25.77 -16.83
CA SER A 62 -5.85 -26.43 -15.99
C SER A 62 -4.44 -25.98 -16.36
N PHE A 63 -3.58 -25.89 -15.34
CA PHE A 63 -2.12 -25.82 -15.46
C PHE A 63 -1.49 -26.95 -14.66
N ASN A 64 -0.32 -27.41 -15.08
CA ASN A 64 0.49 -28.35 -14.33
C ASN A 64 1.97 -28.04 -14.48
N GLY A 65 2.77 -28.46 -13.52
CA GLY A 65 4.21 -28.23 -13.54
C GLY A 65 4.92 -28.74 -12.30
N GLN A 66 6.15 -28.26 -12.12
CA GLN A 66 6.99 -28.57 -10.96
C GLN A 66 7.05 -27.37 -10.02
N ALA A 67 6.87 -27.63 -8.73
CA ALA A 67 7.00 -26.64 -7.66
C ALA A 67 8.37 -26.80 -6.98
N ASP A 68 9.43 -26.37 -7.66
CA ASP A 68 10.80 -26.44 -7.12
C ASP A 68 10.98 -25.48 -5.92
N SER A 69 10.19 -24.43 -5.90
CA SER A 69 10.06 -23.48 -4.78
C SER A 69 8.66 -22.89 -4.77
N VAL A 70 8.17 -22.52 -3.58
CA VAL A 70 6.90 -21.83 -3.47
C VAL A 70 6.99 -20.44 -4.10
N LYS A 71 6.06 -20.14 -5.01
CA LYS A 71 5.94 -18.83 -5.67
C LYS A 71 4.50 -18.36 -5.63
N ALA A 72 4.32 -17.05 -5.37
CA ALA A 72 3.06 -16.39 -5.59
C ALA A 72 2.96 -15.96 -7.06
N VAL A 73 1.91 -16.39 -7.75
CA VAL A 73 1.62 -16.06 -9.15
C VAL A 73 0.16 -15.65 -9.29
N TYR A 74 -0.23 -15.13 -10.45
CA TYR A 74 -1.65 -14.89 -10.76
C TYR A 74 -2.11 -15.81 -11.89
N ALA A 75 -3.20 -16.56 -11.63
CA ALA A 75 -4.00 -17.14 -12.70
C ALA A 75 -5.05 -16.10 -13.09
N MET A 76 -5.12 -15.71 -14.37
CA MET A 76 -5.99 -14.61 -14.78
C MET A 76 -6.40 -14.66 -16.24
N ILE A 77 -7.57 -14.09 -16.53
CA ILE A 77 -8.05 -13.73 -17.85
C ILE A 77 -7.82 -12.24 -18.10
N ASP A 78 -8.22 -11.42 -17.14
CA ASP A 78 -8.01 -9.99 -17.10
C ASP A 78 -7.80 -9.52 -15.63
N ARG A 79 -7.73 -8.19 -15.40
CA ARG A 79 -7.47 -7.66 -14.06
C ARG A 79 -8.61 -7.87 -13.05
N ARG A 80 -9.84 -8.11 -13.51
CA ARG A 80 -11.00 -8.33 -12.64
C ARG A 80 -11.20 -9.82 -12.35
N HIS A 81 -10.78 -10.68 -13.28
CA HIS A 81 -10.88 -12.13 -13.21
C HIS A 81 -9.49 -12.71 -13.06
N ALA A 82 -8.96 -12.56 -11.84
CA ALA A 82 -7.64 -12.97 -11.45
C ALA A 82 -7.64 -13.51 -10.02
N ALA A 83 -6.93 -14.61 -9.80
CA ALA A 83 -6.74 -15.20 -8.48
C ALA A 83 -5.25 -15.35 -8.19
N GLN A 84 -4.82 -14.98 -7.01
CA GLN A 84 -3.45 -15.21 -6.55
C GLN A 84 -3.30 -16.65 -6.11
N VAL A 85 -2.33 -17.34 -6.69
CA VAL A 85 -2.04 -18.75 -6.45
C VAL A 85 -0.64 -18.87 -5.85
N PHE A 86 -0.52 -19.58 -4.74
CA PHE A 86 0.77 -20.09 -4.29
C PHE A 86 1.03 -21.42 -4.97
N ILE A 87 2.04 -21.47 -5.84
CA ILE A 87 2.49 -22.71 -6.45
C ILE A 87 3.21 -23.53 -5.39
N GLU A 88 2.59 -24.62 -4.95
CA GLU A 88 3.11 -25.60 -4.02
C GLU A 88 2.69 -27.02 -4.46
N PRO A 89 3.39 -28.08 -4.05
CA PRO A 89 3.05 -29.44 -4.47
C PRO A 89 1.63 -29.83 -4.09
N GLY A 90 0.87 -30.36 -5.04
CA GLY A 90 -0.49 -30.84 -4.81
C GLY A 90 -1.50 -30.39 -5.86
N THR A 91 -2.76 -30.50 -5.51
CA THR A 91 -3.88 -30.07 -6.37
C THR A 91 -4.46 -28.78 -5.83
N ILE A 92 -4.43 -27.75 -6.63
CA ILE A 92 -4.88 -26.38 -6.32
C ILE A 92 -6.19 -26.18 -7.11
N ALA A 93 -7.21 -25.66 -6.44
CA ALA A 93 -8.47 -25.25 -7.04
C ALA A 93 -8.49 -23.71 -7.11
N ALA A 94 -8.73 -23.15 -8.29
CA ALA A 94 -8.76 -21.69 -8.51
C ALA A 94 -10.08 -21.27 -9.16
N ASP A 95 -10.83 -20.39 -8.51
CA ASP A 95 -12.01 -19.74 -9.07
C ASP A 95 -11.66 -18.30 -9.45
N LEU A 96 -11.65 -17.99 -10.76
CA LEU A 96 -11.32 -16.65 -11.24
C LEU A 96 -12.50 -15.68 -11.17
N THR A 97 -13.71 -16.17 -10.99
CA THR A 97 -14.92 -15.36 -10.82
C THR A 97 -14.96 -14.77 -9.41
N GLU A 98 -14.71 -15.62 -8.41
CA GLU A 98 -14.67 -15.24 -6.99
C GLU A 98 -13.30 -14.79 -6.50
N GLY A 99 -12.22 -15.01 -7.30
CA GLY A 99 -10.85 -14.75 -6.90
C GLY A 99 -10.33 -15.69 -5.80
N LYS A 100 -10.97 -16.84 -5.57
CA LYS A 100 -10.68 -17.77 -4.48
C LYS A 100 -9.78 -18.91 -4.94
N VAL A 101 -8.78 -19.25 -4.09
CA VAL A 101 -7.86 -20.37 -4.33
C VAL A 101 -7.75 -21.23 -3.08
N THR A 102 -7.82 -22.58 -3.25
CA THR A 102 -7.77 -23.54 -2.15
C THR A 102 -7.08 -24.85 -2.59
N GLY A 103 -6.95 -25.80 -1.67
CA GLY A 103 -6.55 -27.19 -1.95
C GLY A 103 -5.11 -27.51 -1.58
N THR A 104 -4.33 -26.52 -1.16
CA THR A 104 -2.98 -26.71 -0.60
C THR A 104 -2.75 -25.76 0.58
N PRO A 105 -1.80 -26.04 1.49
CA PRO A 105 -1.71 -25.34 2.78
C PRO A 105 -1.67 -23.82 2.70
N LEU A 106 -0.83 -23.22 1.84
CA LEU A 106 -0.75 -21.76 1.76
C LEU A 106 -1.96 -21.15 1.05
N ASN A 107 -2.52 -21.84 0.07
CA ASN A 107 -3.73 -21.38 -0.61
C ASN A 107 -4.95 -21.44 0.32
N ASP A 108 -5.08 -22.49 1.15
CA ASP A 108 -6.14 -22.57 2.15
C ASP A 108 -5.98 -21.51 3.25
N GLU A 109 -4.76 -21.23 3.69
CA GLU A 109 -4.44 -20.20 4.66
C GLU A 109 -4.72 -18.79 4.11
N GLN A 110 -4.40 -18.54 2.84
CA GLN A 110 -4.75 -17.30 2.16
C GLN A 110 -6.26 -17.13 2.00
N ALA A 111 -6.97 -18.18 1.65
CA ALA A 111 -8.44 -18.15 1.56
C ALA A 111 -9.06 -17.81 2.92
N ALA A 112 -8.58 -18.41 4.00
CA ALA A 112 -9.03 -18.11 5.36
C ALA A 112 -8.72 -16.66 5.78
N PHE A 113 -7.58 -16.12 5.38
CA PHE A 113 -7.26 -14.69 5.56
C PHE A 113 -8.26 -13.80 4.80
N GLY A 114 -8.50 -14.10 3.52
CA GLY A 114 -9.43 -13.35 2.68
C GLY A 114 -10.86 -13.33 3.23
N GLU A 115 -11.36 -14.47 3.73
CA GLU A 115 -12.68 -14.56 4.35
C GLU A 115 -12.79 -13.67 5.61
N LYS A 116 -11.77 -13.66 6.47
CA LYS A 116 -11.75 -12.80 7.67
C LYS A 116 -11.61 -11.32 7.30
N ALA A 117 -10.76 -10.99 6.31
CA ALA A 117 -10.60 -9.62 5.84
C ALA A 117 -11.91 -9.08 5.24
N SER A 118 -12.59 -9.87 4.40
CA SER A 118 -13.91 -9.50 3.85
C SER A 118 -14.93 -9.26 4.96
N ALA A 119 -14.98 -10.10 5.97
CA ALA A 119 -15.90 -9.92 7.10
C ALA A 119 -15.64 -8.60 7.86
N ILE A 120 -14.39 -8.15 7.97
CA ILE A 120 -14.05 -6.84 8.55
C ILE A 120 -14.52 -5.71 7.62
N PHE A 121 -14.31 -5.81 6.31
CA PHE A 121 -14.71 -4.77 5.36
C PHE A 121 -16.22 -4.67 5.17
N ASP A 122 -16.96 -5.75 5.40
CA ASP A 122 -18.42 -5.80 5.30
C ASP A 122 -19.12 -5.33 6.60
N ASP A 123 -18.40 -5.14 7.70
CA ASP A 123 -18.93 -4.61 8.96
C ASP A 123 -18.74 -3.09 9.04
N ASP A 124 -19.84 -2.35 8.95
CA ASP A 124 -19.84 -0.88 9.07
C ASP A 124 -19.25 -0.35 10.39
N ASN A 125 -19.15 -1.19 11.42
CA ASN A 125 -18.57 -0.82 12.72
C ASN A 125 -17.12 -1.25 12.88
N ALA A 126 -16.57 -2.03 11.93
CA ALA A 126 -15.19 -2.47 12.00
C ALA A 126 -14.21 -1.29 11.89
N THR A 127 -13.09 -1.44 12.55
CA THR A 127 -12.05 -0.42 12.60
C THR A 127 -10.83 -0.84 11.79
N GLU A 128 -10.07 0.15 11.30
CA GLU A 128 -8.75 -0.08 10.69
C GLU A 128 -7.83 -0.91 11.61
N ALA A 129 -7.93 -0.70 12.92
CA ALA A 129 -7.13 -1.43 13.91
C ALA A 129 -7.41 -2.95 13.91
N GLU A 130 -8.64 -3.37 13.62
CA GLU A 130 -9.00 -4.80 13.51
C GLU A 130 -8.36 -5.44 12.26
N TYR A 131 -8.36 -4.73 11.15
CA TYR A 131 -7.66 -5.19 9.94
C TYR A 131 -6.14 -5.27 10.15
N VAL A 132 -5.54 -4.26 10.78
CA VAL A 132 -4.11 -4.26 11.14
C VAL A 132 -3.77 -5.41 12.08
N ALA A 133 -4.63 -5.71 13.06
CA ALA A 133 -4.46 -6.86 13.96
C ALA A 133 -4.49 -8.19 13.19
N LEU A 134 -5.41 -8.34 12.24
CA LEU A 134 -5.49 -9.50 11.36
C LEU A 134 -4.22 -9.67 10.51
N LEU A 135 -3.73 -8.58 9.90
CA LEU A 135 -2.48 -8.59 9.14
C LEU A 135 -1.29 -9.03 10.00
N LYS A 136 -1.18 -8.52 11.23
CA LYS A 136 -0.11 -8.91 12.18
C LYS A 136 -0.20 -10.38 12.56
N GLU A 137 -1.41 -10.89 12.89
CA GLU A 137 -1.63 -12.31 13.22
C GLU A 137 -1.16 -13.22 12.09
N TYR A 138 -1.61 -12.96 10.87
CA TYR A 138 -1.28 -13.80 9.71
C TYR A 138 0.17 -13.66 9.27
N TYR A 139 0.77 -12.47 9.39
CA TYR A 139 2.20 -12.29 9.15
C TYR A 139 3.04 -13.13 10.12
N GLU A 140 2.80 -13.05 11.42
CA GLU A 140 3.58 -13.81 12.41
C GLU A 140 3.49 -15.33 12.22
N ARG A 141 2.32 -15.85 11.82
CA ARG A 141 2.13 -17.27 11.52
C ARG A 141 2.84 -17.72 10.26
N ASN A 142 3.04 -16.79 9.32
CA ASN A 142 3.54 -17.06 7.97
C ASN A 142 4.87 -16.36 7.67
N LYS A 143 5.53 -15.75 8.63
CA LYS A 143 6.70 -14.90 8.42
C LYS A 143 7.89 -15.56 7.70
N ASP A 144 7.94 -16.88 7.68
CA ASP A 144 9.03 -17.66 7.07
C ASP A 144 8.62 -18.28 5.71
N ASN A 145 7.44 -17.93 5.17
CA ASN A 145 6.95 -18.48 3.90
C ASN A 145 6.46 -17.38 2.94
N ALA A 146 6.04 -17.76 1.74
CA ALA A 146 5.63 -16.82 0.68
C ALA A 146 4.35 -16.04 1.03
N LEU A 147 3.43 -16.62 1.81
CA LEU A 147 2.23 -15.91 2.25
C LEU A 147 2.58 -14.77 3.20
N GLY A 148 3.52 -14.98 4.14
CA GLY A 148 3.99 -13.90 5.00
C GLY A 148 4.63 -12.75 4.22
N ALA A 149 5.42 -13.06 3.19
CA ALA A 149 5.98 -12.04 2.31
C ALA A 149 4.89 -11.28 1.52
N ASN A 150 3.79 -11.95 1.19
CA ASN A 150 2.63 -11.31 0.55
C ASN A 150 1.88 -10.39 1.52
N ILE A 151 1.55 -10.88 2.71
CA ILE A 151 0.87 -10.09 3.76
C ILE A 151 1.72 -8.88 4.18
N TRP A 152 3.05 -9.01 4.21
CA TRP A 152 3.95 -7.90 4.48
C TRP A 152 3.72 -6.70 3.57
N ASN A 153 3.33 -6.91 2.31
CA ASN A 153 3.11 -5.82 1.37
C ASN A 153 2.02 -4.84 1.85
N ASP A 154 0.99 -5.33 2.52
CA ASP A 154 -0.08 -4.51 3.07
C ASP A 154 0.27 -4.06 4.49
N LEU A 155 0.72 -4.98 5.34
CA LEU A 155 1.10 -4.69 6.72
C LEU A 155 2.12 -3.55 6.83
N ALA A 156 3.13 -3.52 5.96
CA ALA A 156 4.19 -2.51 5.99
C ALA A 156 3.67 -1.07 5.87
N TYR A 157 2.54 -0.85 5.20
CA TYR A 157 1.92 0.49 5.12
C TYR A 157 1.26 0.91 6.42
N GLU A 158 0.73 -0.03 7.18
CA GLU A 158 -0.01 0.21 8.41
C GLU A 158 0.90 0.38 9.64
N LEU A 159 2.14 -0.10 9.56
CA LEU A 159 3.09 -0.03 10.67
C LEU A 159 3.62 1.39 10.89
N SER A 160 3.86 1.76 12.13
CA SER A 160 4.71 2.89 12.48
C SER A 160 6.18 2.65 12.09
N TYR A 161 7.01 3.71 12.07
CA TYR A 161 8.45 3.55 11.85
C TYR A 161 9.09 2.55 12.81
N ASP A 162 8.77 2.65 14.12
CA ASP A 162 9.39 1.81 15.14
C ASP A 162 8.98 0.35 14.99
N GLU A 163 7.70 0.08 14.72
CA GLU A 163 7.19 -1.27 14.47
C GLU A 163 7.81 -1.87 13.20
N MET A 164 7.80 -1.12 12.08
CA MET A 164 8.37 -1.59 10.82
C MET A 164 9.87 -1.87 10.96
N SER A 165 10.60 -0.98 11.64
CA SER A 165 12.05 -1.16 11.87
C SER A 165 12.32 -2.43 12.67
N ALA A 166 11.60 -2.65 13.78
CA ALA A 166 11.75 -3.84 14.62
C ALA A 166 11.39 -5.13 13.87
N MET A 167 10.30 -5.13 13.11
CA MET A 167 9.87 -6.31 12.34
C MET A 167 10.84 -6.63 11.20
N LEU A 168 11.44 -5.62 10.55
CA LEU A 168 12.46 -5.84 9.52
C LEU A 168 13.70 -6.54 10.04
N GLU A 169 14.08 -6.40 11.32
CA GLU A 169 15.25 -7.10 11.89
C GLU A 169 15.12 -8.62 11.75
N THR A 170 13.92 -9.16 11.94
CA THR A 170 13.63 -10.60 11.92
C THR A 170 12.96 -11.07 10.62
N ALA A 171 12.61 -10.19 9.70
CA ALA A 171 11.95 -10.51 8.45
C ALA A 171 12.85 -11.36 7.51
N GLN A 172 12.21 -12.06 6.57
CA GLN A 172 12.88 -12.77 5.49
C GLN A 172 13.85 -11.86 4.71
N GLN A 173 14.94 -12.43 4.21
CA GLN A 173 15.93 -11.67 3.44
C GLN A 173 15.30 -10.98 2.20
N ALA A 174 14.38 -11.66 1.52
CA ALA A 174 13.65 -11.07 0.38
C ALA A 174 12.85 -9.81 0.73
N ILE A 175 12.30 -9.74 1.94
CA ILE A 175 11.62 -8.54 2.46
C ILE A 175 12.64 -7.43 2.74
N LYS A 176 13.76 -7.76 3.39
CA LYS A 176 14.83 -6.81 3.71
C LYS A 176 15.47 -6.20 2.46
N ASP A 177 15.71 -7.00 1.45
CA ASP A 177 16.37 -6.60 0.21
C ASP A 177 15.42 -5.86 -0.77
N ASN A 178 14.12 -5.82 -0.48
CA ASN A 178 13.17 -5.13 -1.34
C ASN A 178 13.35 -3.60 -1.22
N PRO A 179 13.77 -2.90 -2.31
CA PRO A 179 14.03 -1.46 -2.27
C PRO A 179 12.78 -0.63 -1.92
N ARG A 180 11.57 -1.17 -2.13
CA ARG A 180 10.31 -0.55 -1.71
C ARG A 180 10.25 -0.42 -0.19
N ASN A 181 10.70 -1.43 0.56
CA ASN A 181 10.70 -1.41 2.02
C ASN A 181 11.68 -0.36 2.58
N ALA A 182 12.86 -0.24 2.00
CA ALA A 182 13.82 0.81 2.37
C ALA A 182 13.24 2.21 2.11
N LYS A 183 12.57 2.43 0.98
CA LYS A 183 11.90 3.69 0.67
C LYS A 183 10.75 3.97 1.63
N LEU A 184 9.93 2.97 1.93
CA LEU A 184 8.80 3.08 2.86
C LEU A 184 9.29 3.39 4.27
N LEU A 185 10.33 2.70 4.75
CA LEU A 185 10.92 2.96 6.07
C LEU A 185 11.47 4.40 6.18
N LYS A 186 12.11 4.92 5.11
CA LYS A 186 12.54 6.32 5.04
C LYS A 186 11.35 7.28 5.15
N ALA A 187 10.26 7.00 4.44
CA ALA A 187 9.05 7.82 4.50
C ALA A 187 8.42 7.82 5.91
N LYS A 188 8.33 6.64 6.55
CA LYS A 188 7.82 6.52 7.93
C LYS A 188 8.73 7.22 8.96
N GLN A 189 10.04 7.23 8.75
CA GLN A 189 10.95 8.04 9.58
C GLN A 189 10.67 9.53 9.44
N ALA A 190 10.47 10.00 8.21
CA ALA A 190 10.12 11.39 7.94
C ALA A 190 8.74 11.76 8.52
N GLU A 191 7.78 10.84 8.42
CA GLU A 191 6.48 10.97 9.07
C GLU A 191 6.59 11.09 10.59
N LYS A 192 7.39 10.25 11.24
CA LYS A 192 7.66 10.32 12.68
C LYS A 192 8.29 11.66 13.08
N ASN A 193 9.24 12.16 12.29
CA ASN A 193 9.91 13.42 12.53
C ASN A 193 9.00 14.64 12.37
N THR A 194 7.89 14.49 11.65
CA THR A 194 6.89 15.53 11.38
C THR A 194 5.51 15.18 11.95
N ALA A 195 5.45 14.32 12.95
CA ALA A 195 4.23 13.97 13.66
C ALA A 195 3.68 15.17 14.46
N ALA A 196 2.43 15.05 14.92
CA ALA A 196 1.87 16.04 15.84
C ALA A 196 2.75 16.17 17.09
N GLY A 197 2.99 17.40 17.51
CA GLY A 197 3.94 17.75 18.57
C GLY A 197 5.37 18.10 18.11
N GLN A 198 5.73 17.75 16.88
CA GLN A 198 7.04 18.09 16.31
C GLN A 198 7.02 19.48 15.66
N LYS A 199 8.20 20.09 15.51
CA LYS A 199 8.33 21.31 14.71
C LYS A 199 8.13 20.99 13.23
N PHE A 200 7.53 21.93 12.50
CA PHE A 200 7.46 21.82 11.05
C PHE A 200 8.87 21.90 10.43
N VAL A 201 9.02 21.28 9.25
CA VAL A 201 10.23 21.37 8.43
C VAL A 201 10.01 22.43 7.37
N ASP A 202 10.89 23.42 7.28
CA ASP A 202 10.79 24.44 6.25
C ASP A 202 11.27 23.90 4.90
N PHE A 203 10.65 24.34 3.82
CA PHE A 203 11.04 23.98 2.46
C PHE A 203 10.84 25.15 1.49
N ALA A 204 11.66 25.18 0.46
CA ALA A 204 11.58 26.14 -0.62
C ALA A 204 10.43 25.82 -1.58
N ALA A 205 9.76 26.86 -2.07
CA ALA A 205 8.68 26.77 -3.06
C ALA A 205 8.65 28.04 -3.90
N LYS A 206 7.77 28.08 -4.90
CA LYS A 206 7.47 29.29 -5.66
C LYS A 206 6.00 29.66 -5.50
N THR A 207 5.73 30.95 -5.40
CA THR A 207 4.34 31.44 -5.36
C THR A 207 3.62 31.16 -6.67
N VAL A 208 2.33 30.85 -6.60
CA VAL A 208 1.45 30.73 -7.79
C VAL A 208 0.34 31.75 -7.65
N ASP A 209 0.29 32.75 -8.53
CA ASP A 209 -0.73 33.80 -8.51
C ASP A 209 -1.30 34.03 -9.91
N ILE A 210 -2.51 33.54 -10.15
CA ILE A 210 -3.23 33.68 -11.43
C ILE A 210 -3.85 35.07 -11.64
N LYS A 211 -3.89 35.92 -10.58
CA LYS A 211 -4.49 37.26 -10.61
C LYS A 211 -3.45 38.36 -10.70
N ASN A 212 -2.23 38.10 -10.28
CA ASN A 212 -1.15 39.08 -10.24
C ASN A 212 0.18 38.51 -10.70
N ALA A 213 0.51 38.70 -11.95
CA ALA A 213 1.76 38.18 -12.57
C ALA A 213 3.04 38.69 -11.86
N LYS A 214 3.00 39.82 -11.14
CA LYS A 214 4.16 40.29 -10.36
C LYS A 214 4.41 39.50 -9.08
N LYS A 215 3.42 38.72 -8.64
CA LYS A 215 3.49 37.85 -7.45
C LYS A 215 3.63 36.38 -7.83
N ASP A 216 3.57 36.06 -9.12
CA ASP A 216 3.70 34.69 -9.62
C ASP A 216 5.16 34.30 -9.79
N GLY A 217 5.51 33.06 -9.44
CA GLY A 217 6.84 32.48 -9.63
C GLY A 217 7.94 33.02 -8.71
N LEU A 218 7.59 33.78 -7.68
CA LEU A 218 8.58 34.31 -6.71
C LEU A 218 9.01 33.21 -5.74
N ASP A 219 10.28 33.23 -5.36
CA ASP A 219 10.81 32.36 -4.34
C ASP A 219 10.16 32.64 -2.99
N THR A 220 9.77 31.58 -2.30
CA THR A 220 9.14 31.61 -0.97
C THR A 220 9.47 30.33 -0.21
N THR A 221 9.09 30.27 1.07
CA THR A 221 9.17 29.06 1.89
C THR A 221 7.90 28.86 2.68
N LEU A 222 7.64 27.65 3.18
CA LEU A 222 6.58 27.42 4.14
C LEU A 222 6.81 28.25 5.41
N GLY A 223 8.07 28.38 5.84
CA GLY A 223 8.47 29.17 7.01
C GLY A 223 8.07 30.63 6.92
N ALA A 224 8.16 31.24 5.74
CA ALA A 224 7.71 32.62 5.52
C ALA A 224 6.19 32.81 5.76
N ILE A 225 5.40 31.75 5.58
CA ILE A 225 3.94 31.77 5.85
C ILE A 225 3.69 31.51 7.34
N VAL A 226 4.37 30.52 7.93
CA VAL A 226 4.25 30.20 9.37
C VAL A 226 4.71 31.36 10.26
N ALA A 227 5.75 32.08 9.88
CA ALA A 227 6.31 33.21 10.62
C ALA A 227 5.34 34.40 10.78
N GLN A 228 4.14 34.37 10.14
CA GLN A 228 3.13 35.41 10.30
C GLN A 228 2.39 35.39 11.67
N GLY A 229 2.77 34.47 12.57
CA GLY A 229 2.31 34.44 13.96
C GLY A 229 0.87 33.98 14.14
N LYS A 230 0.32 33.22 13.20
CA LYS A 230 -1.01 32.59 13.26
C LYS A 230 -0.90 31.12 12.96
N PRO A 231 -1.84 30.29 13.44
CA PRO A 231 -1.94 28.92 12.98
C PRO A 231 -2.12 28.88 11.46
N VAL A 232 -1.57 27.81 10.83
CA VAL A 232 -1.62 27.63 9.37
C VAL A 232 -2.17 26.26 9.04
N VAL A 233 -3.23 26.23 8.24
CA VAL A 233 -3.69 25.01 7.56
C VAL A 233 -2.90 24.87 6.27
N VAL A 234 -2.17 23.77 6.15
CA VAL A 234 -1.34 23.42 4.99
C VAL A 234 -1.99 22.25 4.26
N ASP A 235 -2.42 22.47 3.02
CA ASP A 235 -3.03 21.45 2.16
C ASP A 235 -2.04 21.02 1.07
N PHE A 236 -1.51 19.80 1.17
CA PHE A 236 -0.72 19.19 0.10
C PHE A 236 -1.67 18.55 -0.91
N TRP A 237 -1.68 19.09 -2.11
CA TRP A 237 -2.62 18.74 -3.16
C TRP A 237 -2.00 18.70 -4.56
N ALA A 238 -2.75 18.21 -5.55
CA ALA A 238 -2.39 18.32 -6.96
C ALA A 238 -3.62 18.60 -7.84
N SER A 239 -3.40 19.21 -8.99
CA SER A 239 -4.45 19.57 -9.95
C SER A 239 -5.24 18.36 -10.47
N TRP A 240 -4.57 17.23 -10.64
CA TRP A 240 -5.14 15.96 -11.10
C TRP A 240 -5.78 15.11 -10.00
N CYS A 241 -5.61 15.47 -8.73
CA CYS A 241 -6.12 14.71 -7.58
C CYS A 241 -7.61 14.97 -7.36
N GLY A 242 -8.47 14.06 -7.77
CA GLY A 242 -9.92 14.16 -7.60
C GLY A 242 -10.35 14.37 -6.14
N PRO A 243 -9.93 13.52 -5.18
CA PRO A 243 -10.24 13.70 -3.76
C PRO A 243 -9.76 15.05 -3.21
N CYS A 244 -8.59 15.57 -3.63
CA CYS A 244 -8.10 16.90 -3.21
C CYS A 244 -9.05 18.01 -3.67
N ARG A 245 -9.52 17.93 -4.91
CA ARG A 245 -10.47 18.89 -5.50
C ARG A 245 -11.81 18.91 -4.76
N ASN A 246 -12.26 17.74 -4.29
CA ASN A 246 -13.46 17.63 -3.46
C ASN A 246 -13.24 18.24 -2.08
N GLU A 247 -12.12 17.95 -1.42
CA GLU A 247 -11.74 18.53 -0.13
C GLU A 247 -11.72 20.07 -0.18
N ILE A 248 -11.15 20.64 -1.26
CA ILE A 248 -11.14 22.08 -1.50
C ILE A 248 -12.58 22.63 -1.63
N LYS A 249 -13.45 21.96 -2.41
CA LYS A 249 -14.81 22.44 -2.67
C LYS A 249 -15.71 22.34 -1.45
N GLU A 250 -15.66 21.24 -0.72
CA GLU A 250 -16.62 20.90 0.33
C GLU A 250 -16.24 21.49 1.69
N PHE A 251 -14.94 21.57 1.98
CA PHE A 251 -14.45 21.95 3.31
C PHE A 251 -13.56 23.19 3.31
N LEU A 252 -12.44 23.20 2.58
CA LEU A 252 -11.48 24.30 2.68
C LEU A 252 -12.05 25.63 2.17
N SER A 253 -12.91 25.61 1.15
CA SER A 253 -13.58 26.83 0.64
C SER A 253 -14.56 27.44 1.64
N VAL A 254 -15.05 26.64 2.59
CA VAL A 254 -15.93 27.10 3.69
C VAL A 254 -15.08 27.58 4.85
N TYR A 255 -14.13 26.79 5.30
CA TYR A 255 -13.32 27.10 6.48
C TYR A 255 -12.35 28.26 6.26
N GLY A 256 -11.78 28.42 5.07
CA GLY A 256 -10.89 29.54 4.76
C GLY A 256 -11.53 30.91 5.03
N PRO A 257 -12.73 31.22 4.52
CA PRO A 257 -13.48 32.44 4.87
C PRO A 257 -13.93 32.49 6.33
N GLU A 258 -14.40 31.38 6.93
CA GLU A 258 -14.89 31.30 8.31
C GLU A 258 -13.80 31.71 9.33
N TYR A 259 -12.58 31.26 9.12
CA TYR A 259 -11.44 31.55 10.02
C TYR A 259 -10.53 32.67 9.52
N LYS A 260 -10.99 33.47 8.53
CA LYS A 260 -10.22 34.60 7.99
C LYS A 260 -9.72 35.53 9.08
N GLY A 261 -8.43 35.81 9.06
CA GLY A 261 -7.77 36.69 10.04
C GLY A 261 -7.36 36.02 11.35
N LYS A 262 -7.87 34.80 11.64
CA LYS A 262 -7.48 34.00 12.81
C LYS A 262 -6.51 32.88 12.43
N VAL A 263 -6.73 32.23 11.29
CA VAL A 263 -5.93 31.12 10.76
C VAL A 263 -5.55 31.44 9.32
N ASN A 264 -4.31 31.17 8.95
CA ASN A 264 -3.83 31.22 7.58
C ASN A 264 -4.09 29.88 6.90
N PHE A 265 -4.35 29.91 5.59
CA PHE A 265 -4.46 28.73 4.74
C PHE A 265 -3.42 28.85 3.65
N VAL A 266 -2.80 27.73 3.28
CA VAL A 266 -1.89 27.62 2.13
C VAL A 266 -2.07 26.27 1.45
N GLY A 267 -2.20 26.30 0.14
CA GLY A 267 -2.12 25.06 -0.66
C GLY A 267 -0.70 24.87 -1.19
N VAL A 268 -0.16 23.69 -1.00
CA VAL A 268 1.14 23.27 -1.50
C VAL A 268 0.92 22.32 -2.66
N ALA A 269 1.12 22.81 -3.87
CA ALA A 269 1.00 22.00 -5.08
C ALA A 269 2.23 21.09 -5.19
N VAL A 270 2.00 19.77 -5.17
CA VAL A 270 3.01 18.72 -5.20
C VAL A 270 2.66 17.68 -6.27
N TRP A 271 3.65 16.92 -6.74
CA TRP A 271 3.48 15.84 -7.73
C TRP A 271 2.81 16.31 -9.04
N GLU A 272 2.93 17.57 -9.34
CA GLU A 272 2.42 18.17 -10.57
C GLU A 272 3.27 17.83 -11.79
N ASN A 273 2.67 17.85 -12.96
CA ASN A 273 3.43 17.76 -14.21
C ASN A 273 3.98 19.15 -14.60
N SER A 274 3.23 20.23 -14.30
CA SER A 274 3.64 21.60 -14.56
C SER A 274 2.94 22.59 -13.62
N VAL A 275 3.50 23.78 -13.45
CA VAL A 275 2.84 24.88 -12.72
C VAL A 275 1.58 25.38 -13.45
N GLU A 276 1.53 25.23 -14.76
CA GLU A 276 0.37 25.60 -15.59
C GLU A 276 -0.84 24.73 -15.28
N ASP A 277 -0.66 23.45 -14.95
CA ASP A 277 -1.76 22.57 -14.54
C ASP A 277 -2.33 23.03 -13.18
N THR A 278 -1.47 23.42 -12.26
CA THR A 278 -1.88 24.06 -10.99
C THR A 278 -2.71 25.33 -11.25
N LYS A 279 -2.23 26.23 -12.14
CA LYS A 279 -2.94 27.48 -12.50
C LYS A 279 -4.31 27.23 -13.11
N LYS A 280 -4.44 26.24 -14.00
CA LYS A 280 -5.74 25.85 -14.56
C LYS A 280 -6.69 25.38 -13.46
N ALA A 281 -6.24 24.50 -12.57
CA ALA A 281 -7.07 24.04 -11.47
C ALA A 281 -7.47 25.16 -10.52
N MET A 282 -6.58 26.11 -10.23
CA MET A 282 -6.90 27.32 -9.43
C MET A 282 -8.00 28.19 -10.07
N ALA A 283 -8.08 28.25 -11.39
CA ALA A 283 -9.12 28.99 -12.08
C ALA A 283 -10.50 28.31 -12.00
N GLU A 284 -10.53 26.99 -11.80
CA GLU A 284 -11.75 26.17 -11.71
C GLU A 284 -12.26 25.97 -10.29
N LEU A 285 -11.37 26.12 -9.30
CA LEU A 285 -11.66 25.80 -7.89
C LEU A 285 -11.90 27.08 -7.06
N PRO A 286 -12.74 27.01 -6.00
CA PRO A 286 -13.03 28.13 -5.12
C PRO A 286 -11.88 28.42 -4.14
N ILE A 287 -10.65 28.54 -4.64
CA ILE A 287 -9.46 28.81 -3.85
C ILE A 287 -9.34 30.31 -3.58
N SER A 288 -9.32 30.69 -2.31
CA SER A 288 -9.19 32.09 -1.86
C SER A 288 -7.92 32.36 -1.04
N TRP A 289 -7.08 31.36 -0.87
CA TRP A 289 -5.81 31.40 -0.13
C TRP A 289 -4.61 31.26 -1.05
N PRO A 290 -3.39 31.61 -0.57
CA PRO A 290 -2.16 31.45 -1.33
C PRO A 290 -1.92 29.99 -1.74
N ILE A 291 -1.40 29.82 -2.95
CA ILE A 291 -0.85 28.55 -3.44
C ILE A 291 0.65 28.72 -3.62
N ILE A 292 1.41 27.73 -3.19
CA ILE A 292 2.84 27.60 -3.48
C ILE A 292 3.08 26.30 -4.24
N PHE A 293 4.00 26.35 -5.20
CA PHE A 293 4.41 25.21 -6.00
C PHE A 293 5.72 24.67 -5.46
N ALA A 294 5.72 23.41 -5.03
CA ALA A 294 6.83 22.76 -4.36
C ALA A 294 7.46 21.61 -5.16
N GLY A 295 7.18 21.53 -6.47
CA GLY A 295 7.85 20.61 -7.38
C GLY A 295 7.03 19.48 -7.95
N GLY A 296 7.67 18.71 -8.83
CA GLY A 296 7.11 17.54 -9.51
C GLY A 296 7.16 16.25 -8.68
N ARG A 297 6.94 15.12 -9.37
CA ARG A 297 7.00 13.80 -8.73
C ARG A 297 8.44 13.46 -8.32
N GLY A 298 8.61 13.04 -7.08
CA GLY A 298 9.90 12.62 -6.52
C GLY A 298 10.76 13.79 -6.04
N GLU A 299 10.19 14.99 -5.97
CA GLU A 299 10.86 16.21 -5.51
C GLU A 299 10.04 16.89 -4.41
N GLY A 300 10.70 17.72 -3.63
CA GLY A 300 10.07 18.62 -2.69
C GLY A 300 9.66 17.98 -1.36
N PRO A 301 8.78 18.66 -0.62
CA PRO A 301 8.54 18.39 0.80
C PRO A 301 7.83 17.08 1.10
N THR A 302 7.25 16.40 0.12
CA THR A 302 6.53 15.15 0.36
C THR A 302 7.44 14.05 0.91
N GLU A 303 8.72 14.02 0.51
CA GLU A 303 9.70 13.10 1.09
C GLU A 303 10.11 13.51 2.51
N GLU A 304 10.29 14.81 2.76
CA GLU A 304 10.69 15.35 4.08
C GLU A 304 9.60 15.17 5.13
N TYR A 305 8.35 15.19 4.71
CA TYR A 305 7.19 14.98 5.56
C TYR A 305 6.70 13.53 5.59
N GLY A 306 7.26 12.64 4.79
CA GLY A 306 6.80 11.25 4.66
C GLY A 306 5.39 11.14 4.09
N ILE A 307 4.99 12.06 3.21
CA ILE A 307 3.66 12.08 2.58
C ILE A 307 3.64 11.07 1.45
N MET A 308 2.87 10.00 1.60
CA MET A 308 2.72 8.94 0.61
C MET A 308 1.44 9.04 -0.22
N GLY A 309 0.51 9.91 0.18
CA GLY A 309 -0.76 10.12 -0.50
C GLY A 309 -1.32 11.52 -0.28
N ILE A 310 -2.08 12.00 -1.24
CA ILE A 310 -2.81 13.29 -1.19
C ILE A 310 -4.31 13.06 -1.39
N PRO A 311 -5.19 13.93 -0.81
CA PRO A 311 -4.88 15.11 -0.05
C PRO A 311 -4.21 14.78 1.29
N HIS A 312 -3.26 15.62 1.73
CA HIS A 312 -2.68 15.52 3.05
C HIS A 312 -2.71 16.91 3.71
N ILE A 313 -3.55 17.06 4.73
CA ILE A 313 -3.78 18.36 5.38
C ILE A 313 -3.16 18.33 6.77
N MET A 314 -2.46 19.41 7.11
CA MET A 314 -1.85 19.62 8.43
C MET A 314 -2.30 20.95 9.02
N LEU A 315 -2.34 21.03 10.34
CA LEU A 315 -2.42 22.26 11.10
C LEU A 315 -1.10 22.51 11.83
N ILE A 316 -0.47 23.63 11.54
CA ILE A 316 0.74 24.11 12.23
C ILE A 316 0.32 25.27 13.13
N GLY A 317 0.66 25.22 14.41
CA GLY A 317 0.38 26.31 15.35
C GLY A 317 1.24 27.56 15.10
N ALA A 318 0.88 28.69 15.69
CA ALA A 318 1.66 29.93 15.63
C ALA A 318 3.08 29.79 16.18
N ASP A 319 3.30 28.80 17.03
CA ASP A 319 4.60 28.41 17.59
C ASP A 319 5.46 27.54 16.63
N GLY A 320 4.94 27.24 15.43
CA GLY A 320 5.58 26.37 14.45
C GLY A 320 5.58 24.87 14.80
N VAL A 321 4.74 24.46 15.76
CA VAL A 321 4.55 23.04 16.11
C VAL A 321 3.37 22.49 15.30
N ILE A 322 3.54 21.32 14.71
CA ILE A 322 2.47 20.59 14.03
C ILE A 322 1.45 20.14 15.09
N LYS A 323 0.21 20.59 14.99
CA LYS A 323 -0.87 20.27 15.92
C LYS A 323 -1.67 19.06 15.49
N ALA A 324 -1.85 18.91 14.17
CA ALA A 324 -2.51 17.77 13.55
C ALA A 324 -1.97 17.54 12.14
N ARG A 325 -2.00 16.29 11.68
CA ARG A 325 -1.64 15.93 10.31
C ARG A 325 -2.54 14.80 9.78
N GLY A 326 -2.65 14.68 8.47
CA GLY A 326 -3.49 13.67 7.82
C GLY A 326 -4.99 13.88 8.08
N ILE A 327 -5.39 15.08 8.51
CA ILE A 327 -6.78 15.42 8.81
C ILE A 327 -7.56 15.75 7.54
N ARG A 328 -8.86 15.45 7.54
CA ARG A 328 -9.78 15.69 6.41
C ARG A 328 -11.18 16.03 6.90
N GLY A 329 -11.94 16.67 6.04
CA GLY A 329 -13.35 16.96 6.28
C GLY A 329 -13.59 17.75 7.59
N PRO A 330 -14.57 17.32 8.41
CA PRO A 330 -14.89 17.98 9.68
C PRO A 330 -13.71 18.02 10.67
N LYS A 331 -12.78 17.06 10.63
CA LYS A 331 -11.60 17.03 11.52
C LYS A 331 -10.69 18.26 11.34
N ILE A 332 -10.72 18.91 10.18
CA ILE A 332 -9.98 20.16 9.95
C ILE A 332 -10.52 21.26 10.87
N LYS A 333 -11.85 21.41 10.93
CA LYS A 333 -12.53 22.39 11.79
C LYS A 333 -12.26 22.09 13.27
N GLU A 334 -12.41 20.84 13.68
CA GLU A 334 -12.14 20.40 15.05
C GLU A 334 -10.71 20.76 15.49
N ALA A 335 -9.72 20.50 14.63
CA ALA A 335 -8.32 20.83 14.92
C ALA A 335 -8.09 22.34 15.03
N ILE A 336 -8.70 23.14 14.15
CA ILE A 336 -8.62 24.62 14.20
C ILE A 336 -9.22 25.14 15.51
N GLU A 337 -10.43 24.70 15.86
CA GLU A 337 -11.12 25.15 17.07
C GLU A 337 -10.35 24.77 18.34
N ALA A 338 -9.80 23.57 18.40
CA ALA A 338 -8.96 23.12 19.51
C ALA A 338 -7.67 23.95 19.66
N GLU A 339 -7.09 24.43 18.55
CA GLU A 339 -5.89 25.29 18.61
C GLU A 339 -6.24 26.73 19.01
N LEU A 340 -7.37 27.27 18.55
CA LEU A 340 -7.82 28.62 18.85
C LEU A 340 -8.36 28.78 20.29
N ALA A 341 -8.72 27.68 20.95
CA ALA A 341 -9.22 27.67 22.33
C ALA A 341 -8.12 27.74 23.40
N LYS A 342 -6.85 27.64 23.01
CA LYS A 342 -5.69 27.74 23.93
C LYS A 342 -5.30 29.17 24.22
#